data_dd9ca9b1f9c740707da3110522121caf
#
_entry.id   dd9ca9b1f9c740707da3110522121caf
#
_cell.length_a   1.000
_cell.length_b   1.000
_cell.length_c   1.000
_cell.angle_alpha   90.00
_cell.angle_beta   90.00
_cell.angle_gamma   90.00
#
_symmetry.space_group_name_H-M   'P 1'
#
loop_
_entity.id
_entity.type
_entity.pdbx_description
1 polymer ?
#
loop_
_entity_poly.entity_id
_entity_poly.type
_entity_poly.pdbx_seq_one_letter_code
_entity_poly.pdbx_strand_id
1 'polypeptide(L)'
;VIACGTARQIMKNPKSITGAYLSGKKKIPVPDERRQPTGWITVKGARENNLKNIDVQFPLGIMTCVTGVSGSGKSSLTNEILYKTLAKELNRARTVAGDHDEILGLEQLDKVIDIDQSPIGRTPRSNPATYTGVFDMIRDLFAATPDAKAKGYKKGRFSFNVKGGR
;
A
#
# COMPACT_ATOMS: atom_id res chain seq x y z
N VAL A 1 11.66 -24.84 -5.47
CA VAL A 1 10.85 -25.24 -6.63
C VAL A 1 10.00 -26.44 -6.23
N ILE A 2 8.67 -26.33 -6.34
CA ILE A 2 7.73 -27.41 -5.95
C ILE A 2 7.41 -28.30 -7.16
N ALA A 3 7.35 -27.71 -8.35
CA ALA A 3 7.08 -28.43 -9.59
C ALA A 3 7.77 -27.73 -10.77
N CYS A 4 8.24 -28.51 -11.73
CA CYS A 4 8.68 -28.02 -13.04
C CYS A 4 8.19 -28.99 -14.11
N GLY A 5 8.07 -28.51 -15.36
CA GLY A 5 7.61 -29.29 -16.50
C GLY A 5 6.56 -28.56 -17.31
N THR A 6 5.86 -29.29 -18.16
CA THR A 6 4.74 -28.77 -18.96
C THR A 6 3.54 -28.38 -18.08
N ALA A 7 2.64 -27.53 -18.58
CA ALA A 7 1.43 -27.15 -17.86
C ALA A 7 0.63 -28.37 -17.38
N ARG A 8 0.49 -29.40 -18.22
CA ARG A 8 -0.18 -30.65 -17.85
C ARG A 8 0.49 -31.38 -16.68
N GLN A 9 1.83 -31.39 -16.63
CA GLN A 9 2.57 -32.00 -15.52
C GLN A 9 2.40 -31.21 -14.23
N ILE A 10 2.44 -29.88 -14.30
CA ILE A 10 2.22 -28.98 -13.16
C ILE A 10 0.78 -29.13 -12.62
N MET A 11 -0.22 -29.21 -13.49
CA MET A 11 -1.62 -29.44 -13.10
C MET A 11 -1.85 -30.79 -12.36
N LYS A 12 -1.07 -31.80 -12.71
CA LYS A 12 -1.14 -33.14 -12.06
C LYS A 12 -0.45 -33.20 -10.70
N ASN A 13 0.42 -32.26 -10.38
CA ASN A 13 1.14 -32.27 -9.10
C ASN A 13 0.24 -31.76 -7.95
N PRO A 14 -0.13 -32.63 -6.98
CA PRO A 14 -1.04 -32.26 -5.91
C PRO A 14 -0.47 -31.21 -4.94
N LYS A 15 0.85 -31.04 -4.89
CA LYS A 15 1.53 -30.03 -4.05
C LYS A 15 1.63 -28.67 -4.73
N SER A 16 1.30 -28.59 -6.02
CA SER A 16 1.43 -27.34 -6.78
C SER A 16 0.15 -26.49 -6.65
N ILE A 17 0.25 -25.37 -5.94
CA ILE A 17 -0.83 -24.35 -5.90
C ILE A 17 -1.12 -23.84 -7.30
N THR A 18 -0.10 -23.52 -8.09
CA THR A 18 -0.24 -23.12 -9.49
C THR A 18 -0.99 -24.18 -10.30
N GLY A 19 -0.65 -25.46 -10.10
CA GLY A 19 -1.36 -26.57 -10.75
C GLY A 19 -2.83 -26.65 -10.35
N ALA A 20 -3.15 -26.36 -9.10
CA ALA A 20 -4.52 -26.34 -8.61
C ALA A 20 -5.36 -25.22 -9.27
N TYR A 21 -4.77 -24.04 -9.49
CA TYR A 21 -5.44 -22.95 -10.22
C TYR A 21 -5.54 -23.23 -11.72
N LEU A 22 -4.48 -23.69 -12.36
CA LEU A 22 -4.47 -24.05 -13.78
C LEU A 22 -5.48 -25.17 -14.13
N SER A 23 -5.65 -26.12 -13.22
CA SER A 23 -6.62 -27.22 -13.40
C SER A 23 -8.06 -26.86 -13.02
N GLY A 24 -8.30 -25.66 -12.50
CA GLY A 24 -9.61 -25.22 -12.02
C GLY A 24 -10.04 -25.80 -10.67
N LYS A 25 -9.19 -26.63 -10.01
CA LYS A 25 -9.48 -27.15 -8.65
C LYS A 25 -9.55 -26.03 -7.62
N LYS A 26 -8.76 -24.98 -7.81
CA LYS A 26 -8.87 -23.71 -7.08
C LYS A 26 -9.23 -22.59 -8.03
N LYS A 27 -10.13 -21.72 -7.60
CA LYS A 27 -10.50 -20.50 -8.33
C LYS A 27 -10.78 -19.38 -7.36
N ILE A 28 -10.59 -18.14 -7.79
CA ILE A 28 -11.10 -16.97 -7.10
C ILE A 28 -12.53 -16.78 -7.62
N PRO A 29 -13.57 -16.94 -6.77
CA PRO A 29 -14.93 -16.80 -7.22
C PRO A 29 -15.22 -15.36 -7.62
N VAL A 30 -15.94 -15.17 -8.71
CA VAL A 30 -16.55 -13.89 -9.06
C VAL A 30 -17.91 -13.86 -8.38
N PRO A 31 -18.20 -12.89 -7.50
CA PRO A 31 -19.49 -12.82 -6.83
C PRO A 31 -20.61 -12.53 -7.85
N ASP A 32 -21.75 -13.20 -7.69
CA ASP A 32 -22.94 -12.98 -8.52
C ASP A 32 -23.56 -11.61 -8.23
N GLU A 33 -23.55 -11.19 -6.96
CA GLU A 33 -23.99 -9.87 -6.53
C GLU A 33 -22.80 -8.98 -6.18
N ARG A 34 -22.85 -7.72 -6.63
CA ARG A 34 -21.84 -6.71 -6.35
C ARG A 34 -22.41 -5.62 -5.47
N ARG A 35 -21.57 -5.11 -4.57
CA ARG A 35 -21.92 -3.95 -3.74
C ARG A 35 -22.27 -2.76 -4.62
N GLN A 36 -23.30 -2.02 -4.22
CA GLN A 36 -23.64 -0.75 -4.84
C GLN A 36 -22.82 0.38 -4.19
N PRO A 37 -22.42 1.39 -4.96
CA PRO A 37 -21.76 2.57 -4.42
C PRO A 37 -22.64 3.28 -3.42
N THR A 38 -22.04 3.79 -2.35
CA THR A 38 -22.74 4.62 -1.35
C THR A 38 -22.71 6.11 -1.71
N GLY A 39 -21.87 6.50 -2.64
CA GLY A 39 -21.67 7.87 -3.10
C GLY A 39 -20.63 7.92 -4.22
N TRP A 40 -20.27 9.13 -4.62
CA TRP A 40 -19.34 9.36 -5.73
C TRP A 40 -18.43 10.55 -5.45
N ILE A 41 -17.16 10.41 -5.80
CA ILE A 41 -16.25 11.54 -6.00
C ILE A 41 -16.12 11.76 -7.49
N THR A 42 -16.28 13.00 -7.93
CA THR A 42 -16.16 13.34 -9.34
C THR A 42 -15.01 14.32 -9.54
N VAL A 43 -13.99 13.91 -10.27
CA VAL A 43 -12.93 14.79 -10.77
C VAL A 43 -13.42 15.40 -12.07
N LYS A 44 -13.43 16.73 -12.14
CA LYS A 44 -13.84 17.50 -13.31
C LYS A 44 -12.65 18.10 -14.04
N GLY A 45 -12.66 18.03 -15.34
CA GLY A 45 -11.71 18.72 -16.18
C GLY A 45 -10.24 18.29 -15.98
N ALA A 46 -9.99 17.01 -15.70
CA ALA A 46 -8.65 16.50 -15.48
C ALA A 46 -7.78 16.64 -16.76
N ARG A 47 -6.69 17.43 -16.67
CA ARG A 47 -5.83 17.75 -17.83
C ARG A 47 -4.34 17.72 -17.51
N GLU A 48 -3.97 17.20 -16.34
CA GLU A 48 -2.56 17.05 -15.96
C GLU A 48 -1.84 16.07 -16.89
N ASN A 49 -0.63 16.44 -17.31
CA ASN A 49 0.23 15.69 -18.22
C ASN A 49 -0.48 15.33 -19.56
N ASN A 50 -0.79 14.05 -19.76
CA ASN A 50 -1.42 13.54 -20.98
C ASN A 50 -2.94 13.39 -20.90
N LEU A 51 -3.56 13.80 -19.78
CA LEU A 51 -5.01 13.78 -19.63
C LEU A 51 -5.66 14.85 -20.53
N LYS A 52 -6.79 14.50 -21.13
CA LYS A 52 -7.41 15.29 -22.19
C LYS A 52 -8.71 15.96 -21.73
N ASN A 53 -8.62 16.68 -20.60
CA ASN A 53 -9.76 17.40 -20.02
C ASN A 53 -10.96 16.47 -19.80
N ILE A 54 -10.72 15.39 -19.06
CA ILE A 54 -11.72 14.34 -18.82
C ILE A 54 -12.40 14.50 -17.48
N ASP A 55 -13.66 14.10 -17.43
CA ASP A 55 -14.41 13.94 -16.18
C ASP A 55 -14.38 12.47 -15.75
N VAL A 56 -14.06 12.20 -14.48
CA VAL A 56 -13.95 10.84 -13.97
C VAL A 56 -14.66 10.71 -12.63
N GLN A 57 -15.49 9.68 -12.48
CA GLN A 57 -16.19 9.36 -11.24
C GLN A 57 -15.54 8.17 -10.53
N PHE A 58 -15.33 8.32 -9.24
CA PHE A 58 -14.84 7.27 -8.34
C PHE A 58 -15.97 6.89 -7.38
N PRO A 59 -16.44 5.64 -7.41
CA PRO A 59 -17.50 5.18 -6.52
C PRO A 59 -16.99 4.99 -5.09
N LEU A 60 -17.80 5.37 -4.10
CA LEU A 60 -17.52 5.19 -2.68
C LEU A 60 -18.11 3.91 -2.11
N GLY A 61 -17.55 3.41 -1.01
CA GLY A 61 -18.03 2.21 -0.32
C GLY A 61 -17.65 0.88 -1.00
N ILE A 62 -16.92 0.93 -2.10
CA ILE A 62 -16.48 -0.24 -2.87
C ILE A 62 -14.99 -0.16 -3.23
N MET A 63 -14.41 -1.29 -3.61
CA MET A 63 -13.05 -1.34 -4.13
C MET A 63 -13.06 -0.93 -5.61
N THR A 64 -12.26 0.08 -5.94
CA THR A 64 -12.09 0.58 -7.31
C THR A 64 -10.67 0.30 -7.81
N CYS A 65 -10.54 -0.29 -8.99
CA CYS A 65 -9.26 -0.52 -9.65
C CYS A 65 -9.11 0.41 -10.86
N VAL A 66 -8.03 1.21 -10.87
CA VAL A 66 -7.64 2.01 -12.03
C VAL A 66 -6.59 1.25 -12.82
N THR A 67 -6.95 0.79 -14.01
CA THR A 67 -6.09 -0.05 -14.85
C THR A 67 -5.81 0.60 -16.21
N GLY A 68 -4.81 0.10 -16.92
CA GLY A 68 -4.43 0.58 -18.26
C GLY A 68 -2.95 0.37 -18.52
N VAL A 69 -2.53 0.58 -19.76
CA VAL A 69 -1.12 0.46 -20.18
C VAL A 69 -0.24 1.51 -19.49
N SER A 70 1.07 1.29 -19.49
CA SER A 70 2.01 2.29 -18.98
C SER A 70 1.89 3.59 -19.76
N GLY A 71 1.94 4.74 -19.07
CA GLY A 71 1.80 6.06 -19.69
C GLY A 71 0.36 6.46 -20.04
N SER A 72 -0.67 5.67 -19.71
CA SER A 72 -2.08 6.04 -20.00
C SER A 72 -2.67 7.15 -19.12
N GLY A 73 -1.93 7.70 -18.18
CA GLY A 73 -2.40 8.79 -17.30
C GLY A 73 -2.96 8.34 -15.96
N LYS A 74 -2.89 7.05 -15.59
CA LYS A 74 -3.39 6.55 -14.30
C LYS A 74 -2.82 7.32 -13.11
N SER A 75 -1.50 7.44 -13.03
CA SER A 75 -0.83 8.16 -11.94
C SER A 75 -1.11 9.66 -11.97
N SER A 76 -1.26 10.25 -13.15
CA SER A 76 -1.66 11.66 -13.28
C SER A 76 -3.05 11.88 -12.68
N LEU A 77 -3.99 10.99 -12.98
CA LEU A 77 -5.35 11.09 -12.45
C LEU A 77 -5.41 10.77 -10.96
N THR A 78 -4.82 9.63 -10.52
CA THR A 78 -4.99 9.14 -9.15
C THR A 78 -4.05 9.81 -8.16
N ASN A 79 -2.77 9.96 -8.49
CA ASN A 79 -1.78 10.48 -7.56
C ASN A 79 -1.65 12.01 -7.66
N GLU A 80 -1.48 12.54 -8.88
CA GLU A 80 -1.24 13.96 -9.06
C GLU A 80 -2.49 14.82 -8.84
N ILE A 81 -3.67 14.36 -9.29
CA ILE A 81 -4.92 15.10 -9.12
C ILE A 81 -5.66 14.63 -7.87
N LEU A 82 -6.22 13.42 -7.90
CA LEU A 82 -7.15 12.95 -6.87
C LEU A 82 -6.50 12.93 -5.48
N TYR A 83 -5.40 12.18 -5.31
CA TYR A 83 -4.76 12.05 -4.02
C TYR A 83 -4.26 13.39 -3.46
N LYS A 84 -3.57 14.20 -4.27
CA LYS A 84 -3.04 15.48 -3.79
C LYS A 84 -4.13 16.47 -3.40
N THR A 85 -5.25 16.49 -4.13
CA THR A 85 -6.41 17.31 -3.73
C THR A 85 -7.02 16.80 -2.42
N LEU A 86 -7.28 15.50 -2.31
CA LEU A 86 -7.79 14.90 -1.07
C LEU A 86 -6.86 15.13 0.12
N ALA A 87 -5.55 14.96 -0.06
CA ALA A 87 -4.57 15.19 1.00
C ALA A 87 -4.54 16.65 1.46
N LYS A 88 -4.67 17.59 0.54
CA LYS A 88 -4.74 19.03 0.85
C LYS A 88 -6.01 19.36 1.63
N GLU A 89 -7.18 18.95 1.14
CA GLU A 89 -8.48 19.34 1.69
C GLU A 89 -8.80 18.59 3.01
N LEU A 90 -8.54 17.27 3.07
CA LEU A 90 -8.90 16.44 4.22
C LEU A 90 -7.78 16.34 5.27
N ASN A 91 -6.54 16.18 4.83
CA ASN A 91 -5.40 15.96 5.74
C ASN A 91 -4.58 17.24 5.97
N ARG A 92 -4.97 18.40 5.40
CA ARG A 92 -4.24 19.68 5.48
C ARG A 92 -2.78 19.59 5.00
N ALA A 93 -2.50 18.69 4.07
CA ALA A 93 -1.17 18.52 3.50
C ALA A 93 -0.79 19.72 2.60
N ARG A 94 0.49 20.10 2.62
CA ARG A 94 1.02 21.15 1.74
C ARG A 94 1.39 20.58 0.38
N THR A 95 0.41 20.10 -0.37
CA THR A 95 0.57 19.53 -1.71
C THR A 95 -0.06 20.45 -2.75
N VAL A 96 0.51 20.45 -3.96
CA VAL A 96 -0.08 21.11 -5.13
C VAL A 96 -0.64 20.03 -6.02
N ALA A 97 -1.95 20.05 -6.24
CA ALA A 97 -2.61 19.11 -7.14
C ALA A 97 -2.29 19.44 -8.60
N GLY A 98 -2.34 18.42 -9.44
CA GLY A 98 -2.25 18.56 -10.89
C GLY A 98 -3.44 19.29 -11.48
N ASP A 99 -3.35 19.68 -12.75
CA ASP A 99 -4.30 20.58 -13.40
C ASP A 99 -5.67 19.90 -13.62
N HIS A 100 -6.71 20.50 -13.05
CA HIS A 100 -8.11 20.09 -13.13
C HIS A 100 -9.02 21.28 -12.76
N ASP A 101 -10.32 21.15 -12.98
CA ASP A 101 -11.26 22.20 -12.62
C ASP A 101 -11.67 22.14 -11.15
N GLU A 102 -12.28 21.02 -10.74
CA GLU A 102 -12.75 20.82 -9.37
C GLU A 102 -12.91 19.34 -9.04
N ILE A 103 -13.02 19.01 -7.75
CA ILE A 103 -13.42 17.70 -7.28
C ILE A 103 -14.66 17.82 -6.42
N LEU A 104 -15.73 17.12 -6.81
CA LEU A 104 -17.01 17.10 -6.13
C LEU A 104 -17.12 15.87 -5.22
N GLY A 105 -17.88 15.97 -4.12
CA GLY A 105 -18.16 14.85 -3.23
C GLY A 105 -17.15 14.67 -2.08
N LEU A 106 -16.27 15.64 -1.86
CA LEU A 106 -15.23 15.59 -0.81
C LEU A 106 -15.83 15.53 0.60
N GLU A 107 -16.99 16.11 0.80
CA GLU A 107 -17.75 16.13 2.07
C GLU A 107 -18.17 14.72 2.54
N GLN A 108 -18.09 13.72 1.67
CA GLN A 108 -18.40 12.33 1.98
C GLN A 108 -17.21 11.57 2.58
N LEU A 109 -16.05 12.21 2.73
CA LEU A 109 -14.80 11.60 3.19
C LEU A 109 -14.27 12.30 4.42
N ASP A 110 -13.73 11.50 5.35
CA ASP A 110 -13.08 12.02 6.56
C ASP A 110 -11.58 12.27 6.36
N LYS A 111 -10.91 11.39 5.62
CA LYS A 111 -9.46 11.43 5.39
C LYS A 111 -9.05 10.61 4.18
N VAL A 112 -7.85 10.86 3.69
CA VAL A 112 -7.19 10.01 2.68
C VAL A 112 -5.93 9.39 3.27
N ILE A 113 -5.67 8.12 2.91
CA ILE A 113 -4.45 7.40 3.26
C ILE A 113 -3.81 6.93 1.96
N ASP A 114 -2.55 7.30 1.77
CA ASP A 114 -1.72 6.82 0.68
C ASP A 114 -0.89 5.63 1.16
N ILE A 115 -0.96 4.54 0.40
CA ILE A 115 -0.16 3.34 0.65
C ILE A 115 0.62 3.04 -0.62
N ASP A 116 1.91 3.29 -0.58
CA ASP A 116 2.82 3.02 -1.69
C ASP A 116 3.67 1.76 -1.45
N GLN A 117 4.45 1.39 -2.45
CA GLN A 117 5.39 0.27 -2.38
C GLN A 117 6.82 0.73 -2.10
N SER A 118 7.02 1.93 -1.60
CA SER A 118 8.34 2.45 -1.25
C SER A 118 8.98 1.59 -0.17
N PRO A 119 10.28 1.32 -0.25
CA PRO A 119 10.99 0.59 0.79
C PRO A 119 10.85 1.30 2.14
N ILE A 120 10.57 0.54 3.20
CA ILE A 120 10.56 1.04 4.57
C ILE A 120 11.98 1.43 4.97
N GLY A 121 12.25 2.74 5.04
CA GLY A 121 13.54 3.29 5.35
C GLY A 121 14.52 3.30 4.17
N ARG A 122 15.51 4.19 4.24
CA ARG A 122 16.48 4.42 3.17
C ARG A 122 17.80 3.66 3.36
N THR A 123 17.91 2.83 4.40
CA THR A 123 19.15 2.12 4.70
C THR A 123 18.91 0.62 4.82
N PRO A 124 19.92 -0.22 4.51
CA PRO A 124 19.85 -1.68 4.69
C PRO A 124 19.59 -2.11 6.15
N ARG A 125 19.75 -1.19 7.10
CA ARG A 125 19.53 -1.42 8.54
C ARG A 125 18.11 -1.09 8.99
N SER A 126 17.27 -0.58 8.10
CA SER A 126 15.87 -0.29 8.42
C SER A 126 15.05 -1.58 8.34
N ASN A 127 14.24 -1.80 9.37
CA ASN A 127 13.29 -2.90 9.41
C ASN A 127 11.94 -2.39 9.94
N PRO A 128 10.83 -3.13 9.74
CA PRO A 128 9.51 -2.71 10.17
C PRO A 128 9.42 -2.36 11.66
N ALA A 129 10.06 -3.13 12.54
CA ALA A 129 10.02 -2.89 13.98
C ALA A 129 10.73 -1.58 14.39
N THR A 130 11.83 -1.23 13.70
CA THR A 130 12.49 0.07 13.90
C THR A 130 11.66 1.22 13.35
N TYR A 131 11.07 1.04 12.16
CA TYR A 131 10.25 2.06 11.52
C TYR A 131 9.00 2.43 12.35
N THR A 132 8.33 1.42 12.90
CA THR A 132 7.13 1.61 13.75
C THR A 132 7.44 2.02 15.19
N GLY A 133 8.72 2.05 15.59
CA GLY A 133 9.14 2.36 16.96
C GLY A 133 8.99 1.19 17.95
N VAL A 134 8.41 0.07 17.56
CA VAL A 134 8.21 -1.11 18.44
C VAL A 134 9.54 -1.66 18.94
N PHE A 135 10.60 -1.57 18.15
CA PHE A 135 11.92 -2.06 18.53
C PHE A 135 12.52 -1.30 19.72
N ASP A 136 12.14 -0.04 19.94
CA ASP A 136 12.54 0.71 21.13
C ASP A 136 11.97 0.10 22.39
N MET A 137 10.69 -0.28 22.39
CA MET A 137 10.02 -0.95 23.52
C MET A 137 10.66 -2.33 23.79
N ILE A 138 10.98 -3.08 22.74
CA ILE A 138 11.68 -4.37 22.85
C ILE A 138 13.05 -4.19 23.52
N ARG A 139 13.83 -3.19 23.10
CA ARG A 139 15.14 -2.89 23.70
C ARG A 139 15.04 -2.50 25.16
N ASP A 140 14.03 -1.73 25.52
CA ASP A 140 13.78 -1.36 26.93
C ASP A 140 13.45 -2.60 27.76
N LEU A 141 12.62 -3.51 27.25
CA LEU A 141 12.28 -4.77 27.90
C LEU A 141 13.54 -5.63 28.13
N PHE A 142 14.39 -5.80 27.10
CA PHE A 142 15.64 -6.57 27.25
C PHE A 142 16.61 -5.92 28.24
N ALA A 143 16.73 -4.59 28.24
CA ALA A 143 17.57 -3.88 29.21
C ALA A 143 17.06 -4.00 30.65
N ALA A 144 15.77 -4.24 30.84
CA ALA A 144 15.15 -4.41 32.16
C ALA A 144 15.32 -5.83 32.75
N THR A 145 15.78 -6.80 31.96
CA THR A 145 15.98 -8.18 32.42
C THR A 145 17.04 -8.26 33.53
N PRO A 146 16.92 -9.24 34.49
CA PRO A 146 17.91 -9.42 35.55
C PRO A 146 19.33 -9.59 35.04
N ASP A 147 19.52 -10.40 33.99
CA ASP A 147 20.83 -10.65 33.37
C ASP A 147 21.45 -9.40 32.76
N ALA A 148 20.65 -8.59 32.09
CA ALA A 148 21.11 -7.34 31.51
C ALA A 148 21.54 -6.34 32.59
N LYS A 149 20.77 -6.25 33.71
CA LYS A 149 21.09 -5.40 34.85
C LYS A 149 22.36 -5.87 35.55
N ALA A 150 22.52 -7.19 35.81
CA ALA A 150 23.71 -7.76 36.43
C ALA A 150 24.99 -7.47 35.59
N LYS A 151 24.86 -7.44 34.26
CA LYS A 151 25.97 -7.13 33.34
C LYS A 151 26.12 -5.64 32.99
N GLY A 152 25.31 -4.77 33.57
CA GLY A 152 25.32 -3.33 33.32
C GLY A 152 24.92 -2.95 31.86
N TYR A 153 24.16 -3.81 31.19
CA TYR A 153 23.75 -3.57 29.80
C TYR A 153 22.61 -2.54 29.74
N LYS A 154 22.83 -1.51 28.94
CA LYS A 154 21.83 -0.48 28.65
C LYS A 154 21.16 -0.75 27.29
N LYS A 155 20.06 -0.03 26.98
CA LYS A 155 19.27 -0.10 25.74
C LYS A 155 20.12 -0.19 24.44
N GLY A 156 21.24 0.57 24.38
CA GLY A 156 22.14 0.56 23.22
C GLY A 156 22.80 -0.80 22.95
N ARG A 157 22.96 -1.65 23.98
CA ARG A 157 23.54 -2.99 23.83
C ARG A 157 22.68 -3.89 22.94
N PHE A 158 21.37 -3.66 22.94
CA PHE A 158 20.39 -4.42 22.17
C PHE A 158 20.03 -3.77 20.81
N SER A 159 20.90 -2.89 20.30
CA SER A 159 20.72 -2.19 19.03
C SER A 159 21.77 -2.64 18.02
N PHE A 160 21.32 -3.06 16.84
CA PHE A 160 22.23 -3.38 15.72
C PHE A 160 22.74 -2.11 14.99
N ASN A 161 22.21 -0.92 15.31
CA ASN A 161 22.59 0.34 14.71
C ASN A 161 23.66 1.10 15.52
N VAL A 162 24.02 0.64 16.70
CA VAL A 162 24.97 1.29 17.61
C VAL A 162 26.25 0.47 17.72
N LYS A 163 27.40 1.13 17.70
CA LYS A 163 28.71 0.46 17.88
C LYS A 163 28.72 -0.27 19.25
N GLY A 164 29.04 -1.57 19.23
CA GLY A 164 29.01 -2.42 20.42
C GLY A 164 27.61 -2.97 20.79
N GLY A 165 26.59 -2.66 20.00
CA GLY A 165 25.27 -3.31 20.10
C GLY A 165 25.23 -4.62 19.33
N ARG A 166 24.23 -5.46 19.62
CA ARG A 166 23.92 -6.72 18.94
C ARG A 166 22.43 -6.94 18.88
#